data_59ee985bd202b474d89b5950b7ce0d17
#
_entry.id   59ee985bd202b474d89b5950b7ce0d17
#
_cell.length_a   1.000
_cell.length_b   1.000
_cell.length_c   1.000
_cell.angle_alpha   90.00
_cell.angle_beta   90.00
_cell.angle_gamma   90.00
#
_symmetry.space_group_name_H-M   'P 1'
#
loop_
_entity.id
_entity.type
_entity.pdbx_description
1 polymer ?
#
loop_
_entity_poly.entity_id
_entity_poly.type
_entity_poly.pdbx_seq_one_letter_code
_entity_poly.pdbx_strand_id
1 'polypeptide(L)'
;MSHEITSTDNAVFAKTAAWHGLGTVLPEHTTAQDAFKRVMDWDVESQTLLRKTAEGKIVECDHNAVIRKDNDAVLGYVSPSYKTFNNREFAGFVEQACGKTKFVESALTMRGGKLVAMLVDLGRTEIEARGTTDALHQYGMFSTSHDGSQGLRLCATNVRVVCKNTFDAANASGKQASLRHTATIDQRAAADAADFFAGTMESHNVFAVKAEALANVELSQGDLELFLTNLYNRHIGKVIIDPKTKGEKKSASMAMDTISQWMSLAQGRTANGMERSAWAAFNAVTEWADHHRTVRGESEDSTNRTFSRLLGTGNDLKGKVWNATCSSFLPKKKEAVLVG
;
A
#
# COMPACT_ATOMS: atom_id res chain seq x y z
N MET A 1 6.91 -10.84 17.03
CA MET A 1 6.63 -11.46 15.71
C MET A 1 6.18 -10.35 14.77
N SER A 2 6.81 -10.23 13.61
CA SER A 2 6.63 -9.10 12.68
C SER A 2 5.27 -9.05 11.97
N HIS A 3 4.53 -10.18 11.93
CA HIS A 3 3.24 -10.20 11.18
C HIS A 3 2.04 -9.75 12.01
N GLU A 4 2.13 -9.79 13.34
CA GLU A 4 1.02 -9.55 14.28
C GLU A 4 -0.24 -10.41 14.02
N ILE A 5 -0.07 -11.52 13.30
CA ILE A 5 -1.06 -12.58 13.07
C ILE A 5 -0.59 -13.80 13.88
N THR A 6 -1.36 -14.21 14.87
CA THR A 6 -0.94 -15.22 15.85
C THR A 6 -1.63 -16.58 15.68
N SER A 7 -2.71 -16.63 14.90
CA SER A 7 -3.47 -17.84 14.64
C SER A 7 -4.08 -17.84 13.23
N THR A 8 -4.52 -19.01 12.76
CA THR A 8 -5.23 -19.17 11.49
C THR A 8 -6.57 -18.44 11.46
N ASP A 9 -7.16 -18.16 12.62
CA ASP A 9 -8.46 -17.49 12.73
C ASP A 9 -8.37 -15.96 12.68
N ASN A 10 -7.17 -15.37 12.72
CA ASN A 10 -6.98 -13.92 12.70
C ASN A 10 -6.85 -13.34 11.27
N ALA A 11 -6.83 -14.17 10.25
CA ALA A 11 -6.69 -13.74 8.88
C ALA A 11 -7.40 -14.67 7.89
N VAL A 12 -7.99 -14.10 6.86
CA VAL A 12 -8.48 -14.83 5.69
C VAL A 12 -7.97 -14.20 4.41
N PHE A 13 -7.76 -15.02 3.39
CA PHE A 13 -7.25 -14.62 2.09
C PHE A 13 -8.06 -15.30 0.99
N ALA A 14 -8.46 -14.54 -0.03
CA ALA A 14 -9.10 -15.11 -1.20
C ALA A 14 -8.07 -15.80 -2.12
N LYS A 15 -8.45 -16.92 -2.72
CA LYS A 15 -7.69 -17.68 -3.72
C LYS A 15 -6.35 -18.23 -3.25
N THR A 16 -5.47 -17.41 -2.71
CA THR A 16 -4.07 -17.75 -2.47
C THR A 16 -3.65 -17.45 -1.05
N ALA A 17 -3.04 -18.43 -0.39
CA ALA A 17 -2.47 -18.25 0.95
C ALA A 17 -1.42 -17.12 0.97
N ALA A 18 -1.27 -16.50 2.14
CA ALA A 18 -0.16 -15.59 2.36
C ALA A 18 1.18 -16.37 2.36
N TRP A 19 2.25 -15.70 2.02
CA TRP A 19 3.61 -16.27 1.98
C TRP A 19 4.09 -16.90 3.29
N HIS A 20 3.58 -16.41 4.41
CA HIS A 20 3.93 -16.92 5.75
C HIS A 20 3.10 -18.13 6.19
N GLY A 21 2.14 -18.61 5.38
CA GLY A 21 1.33 -19.80 5.66
C GLY A 21 0.30 -19.67 6.79
N LEU A 22 0.16 -18.47 7.41
CA LEU A 22 -0.85 -18.19 8.44
C LEU A 22 -2.13 -17.70 7.78
N GLY A 23 -3.27 -17.97 8.43
CA GLY A 23 -4.59 -17.59 7.95
C GLY A 23 -5.29 -18.70 7.15
N THR A 24 -6.56 -18.46 6.85
CA THR A 24 -7.42 -19.41 6.12
C THR A 24 -7.64 -18.92 4.70
N VAL A 25 -7.55 -19.80 3.71
CA VAL A 25 -7.89 -19.49 2.31
C VAL A 25 -9.39 -19.67 2.11
N LEU A 26 -10.04 -18.64 1.59
CA LEU A 26 -11.45 -18.63 1.25
C LEU A 26 -11.65 -18.65 -0.28
N PRO A 27 -12.89 -18.98 -0.72
CA PRO A 27 -13.23 -18.90 -2.15
C PRO A 27 -12.99 -17.51 -2.75
N GLU A 28 -12.83 -17.47 -4.06
CA GLU A 28 -12.54 -16.25 -4.83
C GLU A 28 -13.55 -15.12 -4.63
N HIS A 29 -14.82 -15.46 -4.44
CA HIS A 29 -15.91 -14.49 -4.32
C HIS A 29 -16.37 -14.30 -2.86
N THR A 30 -15.42 -14.15 -1.95
CA THR A 30 -15.72 -13.90 -0.54
C THR A 30 -16.28 -12.50 -0.34
N THR A 31 -17.46 -12.38 0.25
CA THR A 31 -18.08 -11.09 0.59
C THR A 31 -17.48 -10.49 1.86
N ALA A 32 -17.73 -9.20 2.10
CA ALA A 32 -17.31 -8.56 3.36
C ALA A 32 -17.98 -9.22 4.58
N GLN A 33 -19.23 -9.68 4.45
CA GLN A 33 -19.95 -10.38 5.51
C GLN A 33 -19.38 -11.78 5.79
N ASP A 34 -18.95 -12.51 4.75
CA ASP A 34 -18.32 -13.83 4.94
C ASP A 34 -16.94 -13.69 5.59
N ALA A 35 -16.16 -12.70 5.18
CA ALA A 35 -14.88 -12.40 5.81
C ALA A 35 -15.06 -11.96 7.27
N PHE A 36 -16.06 -11.11 7.55
CA PHE A 36 -16.44 -10.71 8.92
C PHE A 36 -16.69 -11.91 9.80
N LYS A 37 -17.62 -12.82 9.41
CA LYS A 37 -17.99 -14.00 10.18
C LYS A 37 -16.80 -14.91 10.49
N ARG A 38 -15.76 -14.86 9.66
CA ARG A 38 -14.62 -15.77 9.79
C ARG A 38 -13.54 -15.27 10.74
N VAL A 39 -13.25 -13.96 10.74
CA VAL A 39 -12.08 -13.43 11.47
C VAL A 39 -12.38 -12.31 12.44
N MET A 40 -13.58 -11.74 12.43
CA MET A 40 -13.92 -10.59 13.28
C MET A 40 -15.38 -10.59 13.77
N ASP A 41 -16.01 -11.80 13.89
CA ASP A 41 -17.39 -11.95 14.41
C ASP A 41 -17.40 -11.86 15.95
N TRP A 42 -16.99 -10.72 16.43
CA TRP A 42 -17.02 -10.33 17.83
C TRP A 42 -17.30 -8.82 17.94
N ASP A 43 -17.90 -8.43 19.05
CA ASP A 43 -18.28 -7.04 19.33
C ASP A 43 -17.34 -6.41 20.35
N VAL A 44 -17.35 -5.07 20.38
CA VAL A 44 -16.73 -4.27 21.43
C VAL A 44 -17.78 -3.46 22.18
N GLU A 45 -17.48 -3.17 23.43
CA GLU A 45 -18.26 -2.23 24.22
C GLU A 45 -17.36 -1.26 24.98
N SER A 46 -17.90 -0.08 25.28
CA SER A 46 -17.22 0.93 26.07
C SER A 46 -17.69 0.86 27.50
N GLN A 47 -16.76 0.68 28.45
CA GLN A 47 -17.05 0.63 29.89
C GLN A 47 -16.34 1.77 30.61
N THR A 48 -17.06 2.45 31.52
CA THR A 48 -16.48 3.50 32.35
C THR A 48 -15.43 2.92 33.30
N LEU A 49 -14.26 3.55 33.32
CA LEU A 49 -13.20 3.16 34.25
C LEU A 49 -13.43 3.73 35.63
N LEU A 50 -13.20 2.90 36.62
CA LEU A 50 -13.25 3.28 38.04
C LEU A 50 -11.83 3.26 38.62
N ARG A 51 -11.52 4.22 39.47
CA ARG A 51 -10.29 4.23 40.27
C ARG A 51 -10.59 4.30 41.76
N LYS A 52 -9.71 3.73 42.56
CA LYS A 52 -9.75 3.85 44.01
C LYS A 52 -8.85 5.04 44.44
N THR A 53 -9.42 5.95 45.22
CA THR A 53 -8.65 7.07 45.82
C THR A 53 -7.75 6.60 46.96
N ALA A 54 -6.87 7.46 47.44
CA ALA A 54 -6.00 7.17 48.60
C ALA A 54 -6.85 6.83 49.85
N GLU A 55 -8.02 7.46 50.00
CA GLU A 55 -8.95 7.23 51.11
C GLU A 55 -9.82 5.98 50.92
N GLY A 56 -9.62 5.22 49.85
CA GLY A 56 -10.34 3.98 49.57
C GLY A 56 -11.68 4.16 48.86
N LYS A 57 -12.09 5.39 48.51
CA LYS A 57 -13.34 5.66 47.76
C LYS A 57 -13.19 5.30 46.29
N ILE A 58 -14.21 4.70 45.72
CA ILE A 58 -14.29 4.41 44.26
C ILE A 58 -14.90 5.62 43.58
N VAL A 59 -14.22 6.10 42.53
CA VAL A 59 -14.65 7.23 41.68
C VAL A 59 -14.45 6.92 40.21
N GLU A 60 -15.26 7.52 39.36
CA GLU A 60 -15.13 7.39 37.92
C GLU A 60 -13.86 8.11 37.39
N CYS A 61 -13.28 7.58 36.33
CA CYS A 61 -12.19 8.20 35.59
C CYS A 61 -12.74 8.96 34.37
N ASP A 62 -11.92 9.89 33.84
CA ASP A 62 -12.24 10.65 32.62
C ASP A 62 -11.99 9.84 31.35
N HIS A 63 -11.92 8.51 31.45
CA HIS A 63 -11.68 7.60 30.33
C HIS A 63 -12.53 6.37 30.45
N ASN A 64 -12.85 5.78 29.30
CA ASN A 64 -13.51 4.49 29.20
C ASN A 64 -12.52 3.43 28.70
N ALA A 65 -12.73 2.18 29.11
CA ALA A 65 -12.07 1.03 28.49
C ALA A 65 -12.92 0.50 27.33
N VAL A 66 -12.29 0.18 26.21
CA VAL A 66 -12.93 -0.59 25.15
C VAL A 66 -12.63 -2.05 25.38
N ILE A 67 -13.69 -2.84 25.58
CA ILE A 67 -13.61 -4.25 25.95
C ILE A 67 -14.10 -5.10 24.76
N ARG A 68 -13.34 -6.12 24.43
CA ARG A 68 -13.72 -7.13 23.46
C ARG A 68 -14.63 -8.16 24.15
N LYS A 69 -15.87 -8.30 23.68
CA LYS A 69 -16.93 -9.02 24.42
C LYS A 69 -16.80 -10.54 24.46
N ASP A 70 -16.12 -11.15 23.49
CA ASP A 70 -15.99 -12.61 23.43
C ASP A 70 -14.92 -13.18 24.37
N ASN A 71 -14.01 -12.33 24.89
CA ASN A 71 -12.91 -12.79 25.76
C ASN A 71 -12.51 -11.79 26.85
N ASP A 72 -13.30 -10.74 27.08
CA ASP A 72 -13.09 -9.69 28.09
C ASP A 72 -11.75 -8.94 27.97
N ALA A 73 -11.07 -9.02 26.82
CA ALA A 73 -9.79 -8.33 26.61
C ALA A 73 -9.98 -6.81 26.51
N VAL A 74 -9.18 -6.08 27.28
CA VAL A 74 -9.09 -4.61 27.17
C VAL A 74 -8.29 -4.28 25.93
N LEU A 75 -8.95 -3.68 24.93
CA LEU A 75 -8.30 -3.27 23.68
C LEU A 75 -7.62 -1.93 23.80
N GLY A 76 -8.20 -0.98 24.52
CA GLY A 76 -7.64 0.35 24.70
C GLY A 76 -8.42 1.21 25.69
N TYR A 77 -7.91 2.42 25.88
CA TYR A 77 -8.52 3.44 26.73
C TYR A 77 -8.84 4.66 25.87
N VAL A 78 -10.08 5.13 25.93
CA VAL A 78 -10.60 6.16 25.05
C VAL A 78 -11.31 7.27 25.85
N SER A 79 -11.53 8.41 25.21
CA SER A 79 -12.32 9.48 25.82
C SER A 79 -13.80 9.07 25.96
N PRO A 80 -14.57 9.67 26.89
CA PRO A 80 -16.02 9.40 27.02
C PRO A 80 -16.82 9.72 25.76
N SER A 81 -16.31 10.60 24.90
CA SER A 81 -16.94 10.96 23.62
C SER A 81 -16.67 9.98 22.48
N TYR A 82 -15.77 9.00 22.68
CA TYR A 82 -15.48 7.98 21.67
C TYR A 82 -16.71 7.08 21.47
N LYS A 83 -17.06 6.87 20.21
CA LYS A 83 -18.10 5.92 19.81
C LYS A 83 -17.47 4.67 19.28
N THR A 84 -17.82 3.55 19.86
CA THR A 84 -17.42 2.24 19.32
C THR A 84 -18.03 2.05 17.94
N PHE A 85 -17.23 1.52 17.03
CA PHE A 85 -17.66 1.12 15.69
C PHE A 85 -17.41 -0.38 15.57
N ASN A 86 -18.48 -1.17 15.69
CA ASN A 86 -18.38 -2.62 15.76
C ASN A 86 -17.97 -3.23 14.41
N ASN A 87 -17.37 -4.41 14.46
CA ASN A 87 -16.89 -5.10 13.26
C ASN A 87 -18.01 -5.42 12.26
N ARG A 88 -19.24 -5.66 12.75
CA ARG A 88 -20.42 -5.84 11.89
C ARG A 88 -20.79 -4.57 11.15
N GLU A 89 -20.73 -3.43 11.82
CA GLU A 89 -20.95 -2.11 11.19
C GLU A 89 -19.84 -1.82 10.19
N PHE A 90 -18.59 -2.15 10.54
CA PHE A 90 -17.44 -2.03 9.64
C PHE A 90 -17.62 -2.86 8.37
N ALA A 91 -18.01 -4.14 8.47
CA ALA A 91 -18.27 -4.98 7.29
C ALA A 91 -19.43 -4.45 6.44
N GLY A 92 -20.50 -3.97 7.08
CA GLY A 92 -21.62 -3.33 6.38
C GLY A 92 -21.20 -2.05 5.64
N PHE A 93 -20.33 -1.23 6.25
CA PHE A 93 -19.77 -0.05 5.62
C PHE A 93 -18.92 -0.40 4.38
N VAL A 94 -18.03 -1.42 4.49
CA VAL A 94 -17.23 -1.91 3.36
C VAL A 94 -18.13 -2.35 2.20
N GLU A 95 -19.19 -3.10 2.50
CA GLU A 95 -20.14 -3.59 1.49
C GLU A 95 -20.92 -2.44 0.81
N GLN A 96 -21.30 -1.41 1.57
CA GLN A 96 -21.95 -0.22 1.01
C GLN A 96 -21.02 0.61 0.15
N ALA A 97 -19.77 0.81 0.59
CA ALA A 97 -18.77 1.61 -0.12
C ALA A 97 -18.30 0.96 -1.43
N CYS A 98 -18.15 -0.35 -1.45
CA CYS A 98 -17.64 -1.08 -2.62
C CYS A 98 -18.74 -1.63 -3.54
N GLY A 99 -19.97 -1.72 -3.06
CA GLY A 99 -21.05 -2.41 -3.74
C GLY A 99 -20.93 -3.94 -3.63
N LYS A 100 -22.04 -4.64 -3.96
CA LYS A 100 -22.15 -6.10 -3.80
C LYS A 100 -21.32 -6.91 -4.82
N THR A 101 -20.78 -6.28 -5.84
CA THR A 101 -20.00 -6.92 -6.90
C THR A 101 -18.49 -6.95 -6.65
N LYS A 102 -18.04 -6.34 -5.56
CA LYS A 102 -16.64 -6.34 -5.15
C LYS A 102 -16.41 -7.34 -4.02
N PHE A 103 -15.31 -8.07 -4.12
CA PHE A 103 -15.00 -9.17 -3.21
C PHE A 103 -13.79 -8.86 -2.36
N VAL A 104 -13.76 -9.45 -1.17
CA VAL A 104 -12.65 -9.28 -0.23
C VAL A 104 -11.47 -10.14 -0.67
N GLU A 105 -10.31 -9.51 -0.87
CA GLU A 105 -9.04 -10.17 -1.14
C GLU A 105 -8.39 -10.67 0.14
N SER A 106 -8.48 -9.89 1.22
CA SER A 106 -8.05 -10.33 2.55
C SER A 106 -8.79 -9.59 3.66
N ALA A 107 -8.94 -10.24 4.81
CA ALA A 107 -9.42 -9.63 6.04
C ALA A 107 -8.55 -10.06 7.22
N LEU A 108 -8.23 -9.13 8.09
CA LEU A 108 -7.24 -9.29 9.15
C LEU A 108 -7.77 -8.75 10.47
N THR A 109 -7.55 -9.51 11.53
CA THR A 109 -7.60 -9.05 12.91
C THR A 109 -6.18 -9.06 13.47
N MET A 110 -5.68 -7.90 13.89
CA MET A 110 -4.30 -7.71 14.32
C MET A 110 -4.25 -7.18 15.76
N ARG A 111 -3.12 -7.39 16.44
CA ARG A 111 -2.89 -6.90 17.83
C ARG A 111 -3.97 -7.36 18.81
N GLY A 112 -4.43 -8.60 18.69
CA GLY A 112 -5.46 -9.16 19.56
C GLY A 112 -6.85 -8.53 19.40
N GLY A 113 -7.12 -7.89 18.26
CA GLY A 113 -8.39 -7.21 17.98
C GLY A 113 -8.32 -5.69 18.05
N LYS A 114 -7.18 -5.09 18.43
CA LYS A 114 -7.05 -3.62 18.47
C LYS A 114 -7.18 -2.98 17.09
N LEU A 115 -6.83 -3.71 16.04
CA LEU A 115 -6.83 -3.24 14.66
C LEU A 115 -7.47 -4.28 13.76
N VAL A 116 -8.46 -3.88 12.97
CA VAL A 116 -9.09 -4.72 11.95
C VAL A 116 -8.97 -4.07 10.58
N ALA A 117 -8.84 -4.90 9.54
CA ALA A 117 -8.72 -4.43 8.17
C ALA A 117 -9.38 -5.39 7.19
N MET A 118 -9.94 -4.84 6.10
CA MET A 118 -10.38 -5.56 4.91
C MET A 118 -9.74 -4.93 3.68
N LEU A 119 -9.20 -5.78 2.81
CA LEU A 119 -8.72 -5.42 1.50
C LEU A 119 -9.73 -5.94 0.47
N VAL A 120 -10.25 -5.04 -0.34
CA VAL A 120 -11.24 -5.36 -1.38
C VAL A 120 -10.58 -5.25 -2.74
N ASP A 121 -10.79 -6.23 -3.60
CA ASP A 121 -10.35 -6.17 -4.99
C ASP A 121 -11.24 -5.17 -5.75
N LEU A 122 -10.66 -4.07 -6.19
CA LEU A 122 -11.34 -3.04 -6.99
C LEU A 122 -11.27 -3.37 -8.50
N GLY A 123 -10.42 -4.29 -8.89
CA GLY A 123 -10.18 -4.71 -10.26
C GLY A 123 -8.72 -4.61 -10.67
N ARG A 124 -8.50 -4.84 -11.95
CA ARG A 124 -7.19 -4.72 -12.57
C ARG A 124 -7.30 -3.87 -13.84
N THR A 125 -6.22 -3.16 -14.13
CA THR A 125 -6.04 -2.49 -15.42
C THR A 125 -4.93 -3.19 -16.17
N GLU A 126 -5.17 -3.53 -17.42
CA GLU A 126 -4.19 -4.20 -18.28
C GLU A 126 -3.44 -3.14 -19.11
N ILE A 127 -2.13 -3.30 -19.19
CA ILE A 127 -1.23 -2.53 -20.05
C ILE A 127 -0.91 -3.43 -21.23
N GLU A 128 -1.45 -3.13 -22.38
CA GLU A 128 -1.23 -3.92 -23.60
C GLU A 128 -0.19 -3.23 -24.48
N ALA A 129 0.95 -3.88 -24.70
CA ALA A 129 1.96 -3.39 -25.61
C ALA A 129 2.73 -4.54 -26.24
N ARG A 130 3.05 -4.40 -27.52
CA ARG A 130 3.90 -5.32 -28.29
C ARG A 130 3.42 -6.79 -28.24
N GLY A 131 2.11 -7.01 -28.14
CA GLY A 131 1.51 -8.35 -28.05
C GLY A 131 1.66 -9.04 -26.70
N THR A 132 2.07 -8.30 -25.67
CA THR A 132 2.12 -8.76 -24.28
C THR A 132 1.21 -7.91 -23.40
N THR A 133 0.77 -8.48 -22.29
CA THR A 133 -0.10 -7.83 -21.32
C THR A 133 0.58 -7.83 -19.94
N ASP A 134 0.66 -6.66 -19.32
CA ASP A 134 1.04 -6.49 -17.92
C ASP A 134 -0.18 -6.04 -17.13
N ALA A 135 -0.43 -6.62 -15.96
CA ALA A 135 -1.64 -6.36 -15.17
C ALA A 135 -1.34 -5.60 -13.88
N LEU A 136 -2.01 -4.46 -13.72
CA LEU A 136 -1.95 -3.66 -12.50
C LEU A 136 -3.19 -3.92 -11.64
N HIS A 137 -3.01 -4.62 -10.53
CA HIS A 137 -4.08 -4.85 -9.56
C HIS A 137 -4.31 -3.63 -8.68
N GLN A 138 -5.57 -3.36 -8.38
CA GLN A 138 -5.99 -2.31 -7.49
C GLN A 138 -6.81 -2.85 -6.34
N TYR A 139 -6.50 -2.35 -5.15
CA TYR A 139 -7.20 -2.70 -3.93
C TYR A 139 -7.68 -1.46 -3.20
N GLY A 140 -8.88 -1.58 -2.61
CA GLY A 140 -9.40 -0.68 -1.59
C GLY A 140 -9.16 -1.28 -0.22
N MET A 141 -8.30 -0.66 0.59
CA MET A 141 -8.09 -1.09 1.97
C MET A 141 -8.94 -0.24 2.91
N PHE A 142 -9.72 -0.90 3.73
CA PHE A 142 -10.47 -0.34 4.84
C PHE A 142 -9.84 -0.81 6.14
N SER A 143 -9.72 0.06 7.11
CA SER A 143 -9.24 -0.32 8.44
C SER A 143 -9.80 0.57 9.52
N THR A 144 -9.99 -0.01 10.71
CA THR A 144 -10.42 0.72 11.90
C THR A 144 -9.73 0.17 13.14
N SER A 145 -9.59 0.99 14.20
CA SER A 145 -9.05 0.52 15.45
C SER A 145 -10.08 0.60 16.58
N HIS A 146 -9.97 -0.31 17.53
CA HIS A 146 -10.78 -0.33 18.76
C HIS A 146 -10.03 0.24 19.96
N ASP A 147 -8.75 0.59 19.82
CA ASP A 147 -7.92 1.17 20.86
C ASP A 147 -7.83 2.71 20.80
N GLY A 148 -8.56 3.33 19.87
CA GLY A 148 -8.53 4.77 19.64
C GLY A 148 -7.31 5.28 18.87
N SER A 149 -6.40 4.39 18.42
CA SER A 149 -5.17 4.79 17.71
C SER A 149 -5.43 5.33 16.30
N GLN A 150 -6.55 4.96 15.69
CA GLN A 150 -6.99 5.49 14.40
C GLN A 150 -8.52 5.45 14.25
N GLY A 151 -9.05 6.35 13.41
CA GLY A 151 -10.43 6.28 12.94
C GLY A 151 -10.61 5.22 11.85
N LEU A 152 -11.79 5.20 11.22
CA LEU A 152 -12.01 4.46 9.99
C LEU A 152 -11.14 5.07 8.89
N ARG A 153 -10.24 4.28 8.33
CA ARG A 153 -9.34 4.67 7.24
C ARG A 153 -9.70 3.96 5.95
N LEU A 154 -9.57 4.70 4.88
CA LEU A 154 -9.70 4.26 3.51
C LEU A 154 -8.35 4.47 2.84
N CYS A 155 -7.87 3.48 2.10
CA CYS A 155 -6.63 3.59 1.36
C CYS A 155 -6.75 2.83 0.03
N ALA A 156 -6.48 3.51 -1.08
CA ALA A 156 -6.35 2.85 -2.36
C ALA A 156 -4.88 2.48 -2.60
N THR A 157 -4.62 1.22 -2.88
CA THR A 157 -3.27 0.65 -2.92
C THR A 157 -3.15 -0.47 -3.96
N ASN A 158 -1.93 -0.70 -4.44
CA ASN A 158 -1.58 -1.86 -5.25
C ASN A 158 -0.92 -2.98 -4.41
N VAL A 159 -0.81 -2.75 -3.10
CA VAL A 159 -0.17 -3.71 -2.19
C VAL A 159 -1.21 -4.70 -1.70
N ARG A 160 -1.00 -5.98 -1.97
CA ARG A 160 -1.78 -7.07 -1.36
C ARG A 160 -1.45 -7.17 0.12
N VAL A 161 -2.43 -6.84 0.96
CA VAL A 161 -2.25 -6.82 2.42
C VAL A 161 -2.47 -8.21 3.00
N VAL A 162 -1.41 -8.80 3.52
CA VAL A 162 -1.43 -10.15 4.11
C VAL A 162 -0.90 -10.22 5.54
N CYS A 163 -0.30 -9.13 6.04
CA CYS A 163 0.24 -9.03 7.40
C CYS A 163 0.39 -7.56 7.80
N LYS A 164 0.79 -7.31 9.06
CA LYS A 164 1.00 -5.94 9.56
C LYS A 164 2.01 -5.14 8.73
N ASN A 165 3.08 -5.77 8.25
CA ASN A 165 4.09 -5.08 7.43
C ASN A 165 3.50 -4.60 6.10
N THR A 166 2.74 -5.46 5.40
CA THR A 166 2.06 -5.08 4.15
C THR A 166 0.90 -4.12 4.39
N PHE A 167 0.25 -4.17 5.56
CA PHE A 167 -0.73 -3.17 5.98
C PHE A 167 -0.11 -1.78 6.15
N ASP A 168 1.01 -1.67 6.84
CA ASP A 168 1.73 -0.39 7.00
C ASP A 168 2.21 0.13 5.65
N ALA A 169 2.63 -0.76 4.81
CA ALA A 169 3.01 -0.53 3.43
C ALA A 169 1.89 0.12 2.59
N ALA A 170 0.73 -0.49 2.60
CA ALA A 170 -0.45 -0.02 1.90
C ALA A 170 -0.86 1.37 2.41
N ASN A 171 -0.92 1.55 3.74
CA ASN A 171 -1.25 2.85 4.34
C ASN A 171 -0.31 3.97 3.95
N ALA A 172 0.94 3.64 3.71
CA ALA A 172 1.96 4.64 3.46
C ALA A 172 2.07 5.07 2.00
N SER A 173 1.75 4.18 1.08
CA SER A 173 1.94 4.39 -0.36
C SER A 173 0.67 4.85 -1.09
N GLY A 174 -0.51 4.65 -0.49
CA GLY A 174 -1.79 4.91 -1.13
C GLY A 174 -2.37 6.30 -0.84
N LYS A 175 -3.31 6.74 -1.69
CA LYS A 175 -4.20 7.84 -1.34
C LYS A 175 -5.04 7.43 -0.13
N GLN A 176 -5.23 8.34 0.82
CA GLN A 176 -5.92 8.03 2.07
C GLN A 176 -7.04 9.02 2.35
N ALA A 177 -8.10 8.51 2.97
CA ALA A 177 -9.13 9.29 3.64
C ALA A 177 -9.35 8.71 5.05
N SER A 178 -9.83 9.53 5.99
CA SER A 178 -10.07 9.09 7.36
C SER A 178 -11.31 9.74 7.93
N LEU A 179 -12.12 8.93 8.62
CA LEU A 179 -13.32 9.33 9.36
C LEU A 179 -13.10 9.06 10.85
N ARG A 180 -13.43 10.05 11.68
CA ARG A 180 -13.25 9.93 13.14
C ARG A 180 -14.41 9.14 13.78
N HIS A 181 -14.12 8.38 14.83
CA HIS A 181 -15.11 7.67 15.66
C HIS A 181 -16.00 8.58 16.54
N THR A 182 -15.92 9.88 16.38
CA THR A 182 -16.81 10.85 17.06
C THR A 182 -18.03 11.20 16.24
N ALA A 183 -17.99 10.91 14.92
CA ALA A 183 -19.10 11.17 13.99
C ALA A 183 -19.93 9.90 13.78
N THR A 184 -21.16 10.08 13.34
CA THR A 184 -21.98 8.98 12.84
C THR A 184 -21.40 8.52 11.50
N ILE A 185 -20.94 7.28 11.44
CA ILE A 185 -20.52 6.64 10.20
C ILE A 185 -21.78 6.08 9.55
N ASP A 186 -22.36 6.84 8.65
CA ASP A 186 -23.67 6.58 8.03
C ASP A 186 -23.54 6.32 6.51
N GLN A 187 -24.69 6.25 5.84
CA GLN A 187 -24.77 6.04 4.40
C GLN A 187 -24.04 7.12 3.59
N ARG A 188 -23.99 8.36 4.09
CA ARG A 188 -23.25 9.43 3.42
C ARG A 188 -21.75 9.18 3.46
N ALA A 189 -21.23 8.75 4.61
CA ALA A 189 -19.83 8.37 4.72
C ALA A 189 -19.47 7.20 3.79
N ALA A 190 -20.38 6.24 3.58
CA ALA A 190 -20.17 5.16 2.62
C ALA A 190 -20.20 5.65 1.16
N ALA A 191 -21.06 6.62 0.82
CA ALA A 191 -21.06 7.25 -0.50
C ALA A 191 -19.76 8.03 -0.76
N ASP A 192 -19.30 8.83 0.21
CA ASP A 192 -18.03 9.56 0.13
C ASP A 192 -16.84 8.58 -0.05
N ALA A 193 -16.90 7.39 0.57
CA ALA A 193 -15.92 6.35 0.39
C ALA A 193 -15.96 5.74 -1.02
N ALA A 194 -17.15 5.51 -1.57
CA ALA A 194 -17.32 5.04 -2.95
C ALA A 194 -16.73 6.04 -3.96
N ASP A 195 -17.03 7.34 -3.79
CA ASP A 195 -16.48 8.41 -4.63
C ASP A 195 -14.96 8.51 -4.52
N PHE A 196 -14.41 8.34 -3.32
CA PHE A 196 -12.96 8.28 -3.11
C PHE A 196 -12.31 7.15 -3.93
N PHE A 197 -12.87 5.94 -3.90
CA PHE A 197 -12.33 4.83 -4.67
C PHE A 197 -12.57 5.00 -6.18
N ALA A 198 -13.72 5.52 -6.60
CA ALA A 198 -13.97 5.82 -8.01
C ALA A 198 -12.96 6.81 -8.60
N GLY A 199 -12.69 7.91 -7.89
CA GLY A 199 -11.69 8.90 -8.29
C GLY A 199 -10.25 8.34 -8.30
N THR A 200 -10.00 7.35 -7.45
CA THR A 200 -8.70 6.66 -7.45
C THR A 200 -8.58 5.71 -8.63
N MET A 201 -9.65 4.98 -8.99
CA MET A 201 -9.70 4.13 -10.18
C MET A 201 -9.45 4.93 -11.45
N GLU A 202 -10.05 6.11 -11.59
CA GLU A 202 -9.78 7.00 -12.70
C GLU A 202 -8.31 7.42 -12.79
N SER A 203 -7.70 7.78 -11.64
CA SER A 203 -6.27 8.10 -11.58
C SER A 203 -5.39 6.93 -12.02
N HIS A 204 -5.82 5.71 -11.74
CA HIS A 204 -5.14 4.48 -12.17
C HIS A 204 -5.26 4.25 -13.67
N ASN A 205 -6.44 4.46 -14.22
CA ASN A 205 -6.63 4.37 -15.68
C ASN A 205 -5.73 5.37 -16.40
N VAL A 206 -5.61 6.61 -15.89
CA VAL A 206 -4.67 7.60 -16.42
C VAL A 206 -3.21 7.13 -16.32
N PHE A 207 -2.85 6.46 -15.22
CA PHE A 207 -1.52 5.86 -15.07
C PHE A 207 -1.30 4.74 -16.10
N ALA A 208 -2.26 3.83 -16.27
CA ALA A 208 -2.17 2.72 -17.19
C ALA A 208 -2.04 3.20 -18.66
N VAL A 209 -2.84 4.18 -19.07
CA VAL A 209 -2.73 4.78 -20.42
C VAL A 209 -1.33 5.36 -20.65
N LYS A 210 -0.73 6.02 -19.64
CA LYS A 210 0.66 6.51 -19.74
C LYS A 210 1.67 5.37 -19.78
N ALA A 211 1.47 4.34 -18.99
CA ALA A 211 2.34 3.17 -18.94
C ALA A 211 2.32 2.42 -20.29
N GLU A 212 1.14 2.23 -20.88
CA GLU A 212 0.97 1.68 -22.22
C GLU A 212 1.68 2.52 -23.30
N ALA A 213 1.50 3.84 -23.24
CA ALA A 213 2.21 4.73 -24.15
C ALA A 213 3.73 4.61 -24.01
N LEU A 214 4.25 4.51 -22.77
CA LEU A 214 5.68 4.31 -22.50
C LEU A 214 6.17 2.92 -22.92
N ALA A 215 5.34 1.90 -22.83
CA ALA A 215 5.65 0.53 -23.27
C ALA A 215 5.81 0.42 -24.79
N ASN A 216 5.13 1.30 -25.53
CA ASN A 216 5.24 1.40 -26.98
C ASN A 216 6.41 2.31 -27.46
N VAL A 217 7.09 3.04 -26.56
CA VAL A 217 8.30 3.79 -26.88
C VAL A 217 9.51 2.88 -26.84
N GLU A 218 10.02 2.49 -28.00
CA GLU A 218 11.25 1.69 -28.12
C GLU A 218 12.49 2.58 -28.04
N LEU A 219 13.47 2.15 -27.27
CA LEU A 219 14.74 2.81 -27.10
C LEU A 219 15.86 1.99 -27.75
N SER A 220 16.74 2.64 -28.50
CA SER A 220 18.01 2.00 -28.87
C SER A 220 18.81 1.71 -27.57
N GLN A 221 19.80 0.82 -27.69
CA GLN A 221 20.65 0.52 -26.53
C GLN A 221 21.37 1.78 -26.00
N GLY A 222 21.83 2.64 -26.91
CA GLY A 222 22.48 3.89 -26.55
C GLY A 222 21.52 4.89 -25.89
N ASP A 223 20.27 5.01 -26.38
CA ASP A 223 19.27 5.89 -25.78
C ASP A 223 18.86 5.41 -24.39
N LEU A 224 18.70 4.09 -24.23
CA LEU A 224 18.40 3.48 -22.92
C LEU A 224 19.52 3.75 -21.92
N GLU A 225 20.77 3.51 -22.30
CA GLU A 225 21.94 3.77 -21.45
C GLU A 225 22.06 5.26 -21.09
N LEU A 226 21.88 6.14 -22.05
CA LEU A 226 21.91 7.59 -21.83
C LEU A 226 20.78 8.02 -20.88
N PHE A 227 19.58 7.51 -21.06
CA PHE A 227 18.45 7.82 -20.19
C PHE A 227 18.69 7.34 -18.75
N LEU A 228 19.12 6.11 -18.56
CA LEU A 228 19.42 5.54 -17.23
C LEU A 228 20.59 6.26 -16.56
N THR A 229 21.63 6.63 -17.31
CA THR A 229 22.74 7.44 -16.81
C THR A 229 22.26 8.83 -16.34
N ASN A 230 21.38 9.46 -17.09
CA ASN A 230 20.78 10.73 -16.71
C ASN A 230 19.90 10.62 -15.45
N LEU A 231 19.14 9.53 -15.30
CA LEU A 231 18.37 9.24 -14.09
C LEU A 231 19.30 9.06 -12.89
N TYR A 232 20.38 8.31 -13.04
CA TYR A 232 21.37 8.11 -11.99
C TYR A 232 21.97 9.45 -11.56
N ASN A 233 22.44 10.25 -12.50
CA ASN A 233 23.05 11.56 -12.25
C ASN A 233 22.10 12.54 -11.54
N ARG A 234 20.81 12.45 -11.81
CA ARG A 234 19.80 13.36 -11.26
C ARG A 234 19.33 12.94 -9.86
N HIS A 235 19.26 11.64 -9.57
CA HIS A 235 18.53 11.13 -8.41
C HIS A 235 19.34 10.28 -7.44
N ILE A 236 20.49 9.74 -7.85
CA ILE A 236 21.29 8.83 -7.01
C ILE A 236 22.65 9.45 -6.67
N GLY A 237 23.41 9.85 -7.69
CA GLY A 237 24.77 10.34 -7.55
C GLY A 237 25.26 10.94 -8.86
N LYS A 238 26.57 11.05 -9.01
CA LYS A 238 27.17 11.51 -10.26
C LYS A 238 28.09 10.45 -10.83
N VAL A 239 27.98 10.21 -12.13
CA VAL A 239 28.96 9.42 -12.88
C VAL A 239 30.23 10.24 -13.05
N ILE A 240 31.35 9.73 -12.55
CA ILE A 240 32.66 10.39 -12.66
C ILE A 240 33.41 9.74 -13.83
N ILE A 241 33.67 10.51 -14.87
CA ILE A 241 34.28 10.00 -16.12
C ILE A 241 35.79 9.77 -15.94
N ASP A 242 36.49 10.66 -15.20
CA ASP A 242 37.92 10.56 -14.93
C ASP A 242 38.21 10.63 -13.43
N PRO A 243 38.02 9.47 -12.69
CA PRO A 243 38.19 9.46 -11.25
C PRO A 243 39.68 9.46 -10.87
N LYS A 244 40.11 10.45 -10.11
CA LYS A 244 41.52 10.67 -9.72
C LYS A 244 41.82 10.10 -8.32
N THR A 245 40.89 10.24 -7.39
CA THR A 245 41.06 9.76 -6.02
C THR A 245 40.52 8.34 -5.81
N LYS A 246 40.97 7.64 -4.75
CA LYS A 246 40.43 6.31 -4.37
C LYS A 246 38.92 6.36 -4.10
N GLY A 247 38.42 7.46 -3.52
CA GLY A 247 37.00 7.68 -3.28
C GLY A 247 36.20 7.84 -4.57
N GLU A 248 36.72 8.65 -5.51
CA GLU A 248 36.10 8.85 -6.84
C GLU A 248 36.07 7.55 -7.65
N LYS A 249 37.14 6.75 -7.64
CA LYS A 249 37.18 5.43 -8.29
C LYS A 249 36.11 4.50 -7.75
N LYS A 250 35.93 4.46 -6.41
CA LYS A 250 34.87 3.67 -5.79
C LYS A 250 33.49 4.17 -6.20
N SER A 251 33.26 5.47 -6.19
CA SER A 251 31.97 6.08 -6.59
C SER A 251 31.66 5.84 -8.07
N ALA A 252 32.65 5.94 -8.95
CA ALA A 252 32.52 5.65 -10.38
C ALA A 252 32.16 4.17 -10.62
N SER A 253 32.83 3.22 -9.94
CA SER A 253 32.51 1.81 -10.03
C SER A 253 31.07 1.52 -9.58
N MET A 254 30.66 2.05 -8.42
CA MET A 254 29.28 1.87 -7.93
C MET A 254 28.22 2.45 -8.89
N ALA A 255 28.51 3.57 -9.54
CA ALA A 255 27.63 4.15 -10.53
C ALA A 255 27.49 3.24 -11.76
N MET A 256 28.60 2.75 -12.29
CA MET A 256 28.62 1.85 -13.45
C MET A 256 27.91 0.51 -13.13
N ASP A 257 28.16 -0.05 -11.96
CA ASP A 257 27.51 -1.30 -11.51
C ASP A 257 25.99 -1.11 -11.42
N THR A 258 25.53 0.01 -10.86
CA THR A 258 24.09 0.32 -10.74
C THR A 258 23.44 0.49 -12.11
N ILE A 259 24.06 1.28 -13.01
CA ILE A 259 23.53 1.51 -14.36
C ILE A 259 23.51 0.19 -15.15
N SER A 260 24.57 -0.63 -15.03
CA SER A 260 24.63 -1.96 -15.66
C SER A 260 23.51 -2.88 -15.17
N GLN A 261 23.23 -2.88 -13.87
CA GLN A 261 22.09 -3.61 -13.32
C GLN A 261 20.75 -3.12 -13.91
N TRP A 262 20.54 -1.80 -13.98
CA TRP A 262 19.33 -1.25 -14.59
C TRP A 262 19.19 -1.63 -16.06
N MET A 263 20.29 -1.59 -16.83
CA MET A 263 20.32 -2.04 -18.22
C MET A 263 19.93 -3.52 -18.33
N SER A 264 20.48 -4.37 -17.46
CA SER A 264 20.17 -5.79 -17.43
C SER A 264 18.70 -6.05 -17.09
N LEU A 265 18.13 -5.34 -16.12
CA LEU A 265 16.72 -5.44 -15.74
C LEU A 265 15.79 -4.97 -16.86
N ALA A 266 16.10 -3.84 -17.53
CA ALA A 266 15.31 -3.31 -18.62
C ALA A 266 15.30 -4.19 -19.89
N GLN A 267 16.24 -5.10 -20.02
CA GLN A 267 16.37 -6.06 -21.13
C GLN A 267 16.06 -7.48 -20.72
N GLY A 268 15.86 -7.72 -19.43
CA GLY A 268 15.69 -9.02 -18.84
C GLY A 268 14.24 -9.46 -18.74
N ARG A 269 14.05 -10.55 -17.98
CA ARG A 269 12.78 -11.26 -17.79
C ARG A 269 11.65 -10.39 -17.24
N THR A 270 12.00 -9.36 -16.45
CA THR A 270 11.02 -8.41 -15.86
C THR A 270 10.43 -7.45 -16.87
N ALA A 271 11.03 -7.28 -18.03
CA ALA A 271 10.48 -6.47 -19.11
C ALA A 271 9.25 -7.11 -19.77
N ASN A 272 9.01 -8.42 -19.55
CA ASN A 272 7.81 -9.15 -19.95
C ASN A 272 7.41 -8.93 -21.43
N GLY A 273 8.36 -9.04 -22.36
CA GLY A 273 8.12 -8.78 -23.79
C GLY A 273 8.16 -7.32 -24.22
N MET A 274 8.38 -6.41 -23.27
CA MET A 274 8.49 -4.95 -23.50
C MET A 274 9.94 -4.46 -23.36
N GLU A 275 10.91 -5.33 -23.66
CA GLU A 275 12.34 -5.05 -23.50
C GLU A 275 12.74 -3.77 -24.21
N ARG A 276 13.63 -2.99 -23.59
CA ARG A 276 14.13 -1.70 -24.08
C ARG A 276 13.03 -0.66 -24.36
N SER A 277 11.84 -0.82 -23.77
CA SER A 277 10.86 0.27 -23.79
C SER A 277 11.15 1.31 -22.68
N ALA A 278 10.56 2.49 -22.82
CA ALA A 278 10.60 3.49 -21.76
C ALA A 278 9.89 2.97 -20.46
N TRP A 279 8.89 2.09 -20.61
CA TRP A 279 8.25 1.40 -19.49
C TRP A 279 9.20 0.40 -18.81
N ALA A 280 9.94 -0.40 -19.60
CA ALA A 280 10.95 -1.31 -19.06
C ALA A 280 12.07 -0.57 -18.32
N ALA A 281 12.48 0.61 -18.83
CA ALA A 281 13.45 1.46 -18.15
C ALA A 281 12.95 1.96 -16.79
N PHE A 282 11.68 2.36 -16.69
CA PHE A 282 11.04 2.73 -15.43
C PHE A 282 10.99 1.54 -14.47
N ASN A 283 10.51 0.37 -14.93
CA ASN A 283 10.40 -0.84 -14.12
C ASN A 283 11.77 -1.33 -13.62
N ALA A 284 12.81 -1.25 -14.43
CA ALA A 284 14.17 -1.63 -14.02
C ALA A 284 14.68 -0.83 -12.82
N VAL A 285 14.44 0.48 -12.81
CA VAL A 285 14.85 1.32 -11.67
C VAL A 285 13.97 1.06 -10.44
N THR A 286 12.68 0.81 -10.63
CA THR A 286 11.76 0.50 -9.50
C THR A 286 12.06 -0.85 -8.89
N GLU A 287 12.31 -1.87 -9.69
CA GLU A 287 12.73 -3.19 -9.23
C GLU A 287 14.07 -3.15 -8.50
N TRP A 288 15.04 -2.42 -9.07
CA TRP A 288 16.31 -2.22 -8.39
C TRP A 288 16.14 -1.53 -7.04
N ALA A 289 15.32 -0.48 -6.96
CA ALA A 289 15.05 0.23 -5.72
C ALA A 289 14.39 -0.66 -4.65
N ASP A 290 13.57 -1.60 -5.09
CA ASP A 290 12.81 -2.49 -4.22
C ASP A 290 13.60 -3.75 -3.79
N HIS A 291 14.47 -4.29 -4.64
CA HIS A 291 15.07 -5.60 -4.43
C HIS A 291 16.61 -5.60 -4.37
N HIS A 292 17.26 -4.67 -5.04
CA HIS A 292 18.72 -4.72 -5.23
C HIS A 292 19.47 -3.57 -4.54
N ARG A 293 18.77 -2.48 -4.23
CA ARG A 293 19.39 -1.34 -3.54
C ARG A 293 19.76 -1.71 -2.10
N THR A 294 21.00 -1.43 -1.69
CA THR A 294 21.44 -1.60 -0.30
C THR A 294 20.73 -0.59 0.61
N VAL A 295 20.14 -1.07 1.70
CA VAL A 295 19.48 -0.25 2.72
C VAL A 295 20.31 -0.26 4.00
N ARG A 296 20.52 0.91 4.59
CA ARG A 296 21.35 1.05 5.81
C ARG A 296 20.69 0.30 6.98
N GLY A 297 21.44 -0.57 7.66
CA GLY A 297 20.92 -1.37 8.78
C GLY A 297 20.13 -2.59 8.35
N GLU A 298 20.36 -3.10 7.15
CA GLU A 298 19.69 -4.28 6.62
C GLU A 298 20.20 -5.56 7.26
N SER A 299 19.27 -6.39 7.77
CA SER A 299 19.42 -7.82 7.99
C SER A 299 18.46 -8.56 7.06
N GLU A 300 18.66 -9.84 6.78
CA GLU A 300 17.85 -10.63 5.84
C GLU A 300 16.33 -10.56 6.09
N ASP A 301 15.91 -10.27 7.33
CA ASP A 301 14.50 -10.09 7.77
C ASP A 301 14.10 -8.62 7.98
N SER A 302 14.76 -7.64 7.37
CA SER A 302 14.66 -6.27 7.84
C SER A 302 13.38 -5.52 7.41
N THR A 303 12.64 -5.07 8.40
CA THR A 303 11.60 -4.04 8.33
C THR A 303 12.10 -2.77 7.60
N ASN A 304 13.42 -2.51 7.61
CA ASN A 304 14.05 -1.35 6.97
C ASN A 304 13.96 -1.36 5.45
N ARG A 305 14.09 -2.53 4.81
CA ARG A 305 13.90 -2.64 3.35
C ARG A 305 12.45 -2.36 2.98
N THR A 306 11.50 -2.97 3.69
CA THR A 306 10.06 -2.75 3.50
C THR A 306 9.72 -1.28 3.71
N PHE A 307 10.23 -0.65 4.77
CA PHE A 307 10.04 0.77 5.02
C PHE A 307 10.61 1.65 3.90
N SER A 308 11.83 1.39 3.43
CA SER A 308 12.44 2.14 2.33
C SER A 308 11.65 2.03 1.02
N ARG A 309 11.16 0.82 0.70
CA ARG A 309 10.36 0.54 -0.51
C ARG A 309 9.04 1.33 -0.54
N LEU A 310 8.44 1.52 0.62
CA LEU A 310 7.03 1.87 0.76
C LEU A 310 6.81 3.28 1.31
N LEU A 311 7.75 3.80 2.09
CA LEU A 311 7.64 5.05 2.85
C LEU A 311 8.84 5.98 2.69
N GLY A 312 9.98 5.43 2.36
CA GLY A 312 11.24 6.15 2.42
C GLY A 312 11.80 6.49 1.04
N THR A 313 13.11 6.63 1.03
CA THR A 313 13.87 7.06 -0.15
C THR A 313 13.68 6.18 -1.40
N GLY A 314 13.24 4.93 -1.24
CA GLY A 314 12.88 4.04 -2.36
C GLY A 314 11.58 4.49 -3.04
N ASN A 315 10.55 4.83 -2.25
CA ASN A 315 9.28 5.32 -2.79
C ASN A 315 9.44 6.69 -3.46
N ASP A 316 10.18 7.60 -2.83
CA ASP A 316 10.48 8.92 -3.41
C ASP A 316 11.22 8.81 -4.75
N LEU A 317 12.16 7.85 -4.84
CA LEU A 317 12.87 7.59 -6.09
C LEU A 317 11.93 7.13 -7.19
N LYS A 318 11.02 6.19 -6.90
CA LYS A 318 10.03 5.70 -7.89
C LYS A 318 9.17 6.83 -8.44
N GLY A 319 8.66 7.72 -7.59
CA GLY A 319 7.90 8.89 -8.01
C GLY A 319 8.71 9.86 -8.90
N LYS A 320 9.97 10.11 -8.53
CA LYS A 320 10.87 10.96 -9.34
C LYS A 320 11.20 10.33 -10.70
N VAL A 321 11.44 9.03 -10.72
CA VAL A 321 11.71 8.28 -11.97
C VAL A 321 10.48 8.25 -12.86
N TRP A 322 9.28 8.02 -12.31
CA TRP A 322 8.03 8.12 -13.05
C TRP A 322 7.87 9.46 -13.76
N ASN A 323 8.02 10.55 -13.01
CA ASN A 323 7.90 11.89 -13.56
C ASN A 323 8.96 12.17 -14.63
N ALA A 324 10.20 11.73 -14.42
CA ALA A 324 11.28 11.88 -15.39
C ALA A 324 11.01 11.08 -16.67
N THR A 325 10.53 9.84 -16.55
CA THR A 325 10.18 8.98 -17.69
C THR A 325 9.03 9.59 -18.49
N CYS A 326 7.94 9.96 -17.83
CA CYS A 326 6.81 10.61 -18.50
C CYS A 326 7.24 11.92 -19.22
N SER A 327 8.04 12.75 -18.56
CA SER A 327 8.47 14.05 -19.15
C SER A 327 9.44 13.89 -20.32
N SER A 328 10.18 12.77 -20.38
CA SER A 328 11.15 12.51 -21.46
C SER A 328 10.51 11.90 -22.69
N PHE A 329 9.48 11.08 -22.53
CA PHE A 329 8.97 10.24 -23.61
C PHE A 329 7.51 10.48 -23.97
N LEU A 330 6.72 11.13 -23.11
CA LEU A 330 5.33 11.44 -23.45
C LEU A 330 5.19 12.89 -23.93
N PRO A 331 4.24 13.15 -24.86
CA PRO A 331 4.01 14.51 -25.35
C PRO A 331 3.58 15.41 -24.20
N LYS A 332 4.20 16.60 -24.10
CA LYS A 332 3.72 17.64 -23.18
C LYS A 332 2.29 18.00 -23.60
N LYS A 333 1.33 17.94 -22.66
CA LYS A 333 0.00 18.54 -22.90
C LYS A 333 0.25 19.98 -23.38
N LYS A 334 -0.11 20.29 -24.65
CA LYS A 334 -0.30 21.68 -25.04
C LYS A 334 -1.39 22.21 -24.11
N GLU A 335 -1.09 23.20 -23.30
CA GLU A 335 -2.12 23.98 -22.63
C GLU A 335 -3.11 24.40 -23.72
N ALA A 336 -4.34 23.94 -23.62
CA ALA A 336 -5.42 24.45 -24.45
C ALA A 336 -5.58 25.92 -24.02
N VAL A 337 -5.03 26.81 -24.82
CA VAL A 337 -5.36 28.22 -24.74
C VAL A 337 -6.86 28.29 -25.06
N LEU A 338 -7.66 28.47 -24.03
CA LEU A 338 -9.04 28.93 -24.19
C LEU A 338 -8.96 30.33 -24.82
N VAL A 339 -9.05 30.36 -26.14
CA VAL A 339 -9.38 31.59 -26.85
C VAL A 339 -10.84 31.83 -26.57
N GLY A 340 -11.12 32.94 -25.84
CA GLY A 340 -12.41 33.37 -25.36
C GLY A 340 -13.47 33.65 -26.44
#